data_ce9a0855e746aa6fd7336da76ec30903
#
_entry.id   ce9a0855e746aa6fd7336da76ec30903
#
_cell.length_a   1.000
_cell.length_b   1.000
_cell.length_c   1.000
_cell.angle_alpha   90.00
_cell.angle_beta   90.00
_cell.angle_gamma   90.00
#
_symmetry.space_group_name_H-M   'P 1'
#
loop_
_entity.id
_entity.type
_entity.pdbx_description
1 polymer ?
#
loop_
_entity_poly.entity_id
_entity_poly.type
_entity_poly.pdbx_seq_one_letter_code
_entity_poly.pdbx_strand_id
1 'polypeptide(L)'
;LHCGQHGAGHFVKMVHNGIEYGMMASIAEGLNILRHADVGSQGRGQDAETAPLRNPEHYQYEFDLKEVAEVWRRGSVIGSWLLDLTAAALLEDPQLDKFKGEVSDSGEGRWTVLAAVDESVPAPVISSALFSRFNSRGEGEFAAKVMSAMRYEFGGHHEK
;
A
#
# COMPACT_ATOMS: atom_id res chain seq x y z
N LEU A 1 13.93 8.93 -26.29
CA LEU A 1 13.25 7.97 -27.15
C LEU A 1 12.08 8.64 -27.86
N HIS A 2 11.99 8.47 -29.19
CA HIS A 2 10.80 8.82 -29.95
C HIS A 2 9.80 7.65 -29.87
N CYS A 3 8.67 7.86 -29.20
CA CYS A 3 7.69 6.81 -28.92
C CYS A 3 6.62 6.62 -30.02
N GLY A 4 6.60 7.47 -31.03
CA GLY A 4 5.58 7.46 -32.09
C GLY A 4 4.99 8.84 -32.35
N GLN A 5 3.82 8.88 -33.03
CA GLN A 5 3.15 10.13 -33.38
C GLN A 5 2.54 10.85 -32.15
N HIS A 6 1.81 11.93 -32.41
CA HIS A 6 1.28 12.82 -31.38
C HIS A 6 0.62 12.11 -30.20
N GLY A 7 1.08 12.43 -29.00
CA GLY A 7 0.55 11.85 -27.73
C GLY A 7 1.25 10.57 -27.26
N ALA A 8 1.96 9.84 -28.12
CA ALA A 8 2.58 8.56 -27.74
C ALA A 8 3.54 8.65 -26.55
N GLY A 9 4.36 9.71 -26.48
CA GLY A 9 5.27 9.94 -25.38
C GLY A 9 4.54 10.21 -24.05
N HIS A 10 3.44 10.96 -24.10
CA HIS A 10 2.60 11.21 -22.92
C HIS A 10 1.89 9.92 -22.46
N PHE A 11 1.42 9.09 -23.39
CA PHE A 11 0.82 7.80 -23.07
C PHE A 11 1.82 6.88 -22.36
N VAL A 12 3.03 6.74 -22.89
CA VAL A 12 4.11 5.96 -22.27
C VAL A 12 4.43 6.50 -20.86
N LYS A 13 4.50 7.84 -20.68
CA LYS A 13 4.77 8.43 -19.36
C LYS A 13 3.62 8.19 -18.38
N MET A 14 2.39 8.26 -18.83
CA MET A 14 1.21 7.97 -18.03
C MET A 14 1.24 6.53 -17.50
N VAL A 15 1.49 5.56 -18.38
CA VAL A 15 1.60 4.14 -18.00
C VAL A 15 2.76 3.91 -17.03
N HIS A 16 3.91 4.56 -17.27
CA HIS A 16 5.04 4.54 -16.33
C HIS A 16 4.58 4.96 -14.92
N ASN A 17 3.83 6.05 -14.79
CA ASN A 17 3.35 6.51 -13.50
C ASN A 17 2.32 5.54 -12.87
N GLY A 18 1.51 4.85 -13.68
CA GLY A 18 0.66 3.77 -13.19
C GLY A 18 1.47 2.62 -12.57
N ILE A 19 2.57 2.21 -13.22
CA ILE A 19 3.51 1.22 -12.68
C ILE A 19 4.15 1.73 -11.39
N GLU A 20 4.55 2.99 -11.34
CA GLU A 20 5.11 3.63 -10.14
C GLU A 20 4.15 3.54 -8.96
N TYR A 21 2.84 3.74 -9.15
CA TYR A 21 1.84 3.58 -8.09
C TYR A 21 1.83 2.15 -7.53
N GLY A 22 1.87 1.14 -8.40
CA GLY A 22 1.94 -0.26 -7.98
C GLY A 22 3.20 -0.59 -7.20
N MET A 23 4.36 -0.11 -7.65
CA MET A 23 5.64 -0.29 -6.98
C MET A 23 5.65 0.36 -5.60
N MET A 24 5.19 1.60 -5.49
CA MET A 24 5.09 2.32 -4.21
C MET A 24 4.18 1.57 -3.23
N ALA A 25 3.01 1.12 -3.68
CA ALA A 25 2.07 0.37 -2.83
C ALA A 25 2.70 -0.92 -2.32
N SER A 26 3.33 -1.72 -3.18
CA SER A 26 3.95 -3.00 -2.80
C SER A 26 5.11 -2.82 -1.81
N ILE A 27 5.97 -1.82 -2.01
CA ILE A 27 7.06 -1.50 -1.07
C ILE A 27 6.47 -1.10 0.29
N ALA A 28 5.47 -0.22 0.31
CA ALA A 28 4.84 0.26 1.53
C ALA A 28 4.14 -0.88 2.30
N GLU A 29 3.38 -1.74 1.62
CA GLU A 29 2.73 -2.91 2.21
C GLU A 29 3.75 -3.88 2.82
N GLY A 30 4.84 -4.18 2.09
CA GLY A 30 5.91 -5.05 2.57
C GLY A 30 6.58 -4.51 3.83
N LEU A 31 6.93 -3.23 3.86
CA LEU A 31 7.51 -2.59 5.05
C LEU A 31 6.50 -2.54 6.21
N ASN A 32 5.22 -2.31 5.93
CA ASN A 32 4.18 -2.34 6.95
C ASN A 32 3.98 -3.74 7.56
N ILE A 33 4.09 -4.81 6.78
CA ILE A 33 4.09 -6.19 7.29
C ILE A 33 5.26 -6.40 8.24
N LEU A 34 6.48 -5.98 7.87
CA LEU A 34 7.65 -6.09 8.73
C LEU A 34 7.53 -5.27 10.01
N ARG A 35 6.92 -4.07 9.94
CA ARG A 35 6.65 -3.22 11.11
C ARG A 35 5.76 -3.91 12.15
N HIS A 36 4.84 -4.77 11.72
CA HIS A 36 3.91 -5.49 12.58
C HIS A 36 4.34 -6.94 12.88
N ALA A 37 5.59 -7.29 12.59
CA ALA A 37 6.10 -8.64 12.80
C ALA A 37 6.29 -9.02 14.29
N ASP A 38 6.05 -8.08 15.20
CA ASP A 38 6.05 -8.27 16.67
C ASP A 38 4.68 -8.59 17.26
N VAL A 39 3.66 -8.68 16.42
CA VAL A 39 2.24 -8.85 16.85
C VAL A 39 2.03 -10.06 17.75
N GLY A 40 2.87 -11.09 17.66
CA GLY A 40 2.85 -12.27 18.54
C GLY A 40 3.35 -12.02 19.97
N SER A 41 4.08 -10.93 20.20
CA SER A 41 4.52 -10.48 21.53
C SER A 41 3.47 -9.60 22.21
N GLN A 42 2.47 -9.10 21.45
CA GLN A 42 1.39 -8.27 21.94
C GLN A 42 0.23 -9.15 22.41
N GLY A 43 -0.20 -9.02 23.67
CA GLY A 43 -1.39 -9.70 24.16
C GLY A 43 -2.64 -9.20 23.44
N ARG A 44 -3.16 -9.97 22.47
CA ARG A 44 -4.46 -9.68 21.84
C ARG A 44 -5.58 -10.37 22.62
N GLY A 45 -6.61 -9.61 23.00
CA GLY A 45 -7.84 -10.18 23.51
C GLY A 45 -8.45 -11.12 22.45
N GLN A 46 -8.73 -12.38 22.82
CA GLN A 46 -9.46 -13.30 21.98
C GLN A 46 -10.95 -13.23 22.33
N ASP A 47 -11.77 -13.04 21.32
CA ASP A 47 -13.22 -13.13 21.45
C ASP A 47 -13.84 -13.76 20.19
N ALA A 48 -15.16 -13.95 20.20
CA ALA A 48 -15.87 -14.59 19.10
C ALA A 48 -15.83 -13.81 17.78
N GLU A 49 -15.42 -12.55 17.80
CA GLU A 49 -15.43 -11.63 16.65
C GLU A 49 -14.06 -11.34 16.08
N THR A 50 -13.00 -11.75 16.79
CA THR A 50 -11.61 -11.49 16.39
C THR A 50 -10.92 -12.81 16.04
N ALA A 51 -10.48 -12.94 14.80
CA ALA A 51 -9.71 -14.12 14.39
C ALA A 51 -8.43 -14.24 15.24
N PRO A 52 -8.18 -15.40 15.87
CA PRO A 52 -6.98 -15.62 16.67
C PRO A 52 -5.74 -15.59 15.78
N LEU A 53 -4.64 -15.05 16.31
CA LEU A 53 -3.34 -15.17 15.67
C LEU A 53 -2.89 -16.62 15.71
N ARG A 54 -2.64 -17.21 14.53
CA ARG A 54 -2.06 -18.56 14.43
C ARG A 54 -0.55 -18.49 14.62
N ASN A 55 0.00 -19.38 15.46
CA ASN A 55 1.42 -19.50 15.72
C ASN A 55 2.07 -18.14 16.12
N PRO A 56 1.63 -17.52 17.24
CA PRO A 56 2.15 -16.21 17.68
C PRO A 56 3.67 -16.20 17.86
N GLU A 57 4.28 -17.34 18.11
CA GLU A 57 5.72 -17.54 18.22
C GLU A 57 6.48 -17.21 16.92
N HIS A 58 5.81 -17.21 15.78
CA HIS A 58 6.39 -16.85 14.48
C HIS A 58 6.28 -15.35 14.16
N TYR A 59 5.74 -14.53 15.07
CA TYR A 59 5.52 -13.10 14.90
C TYR A 59 6.03 -12.30 16.10
N GLN A 60 7.29 -12.55 16.48
CA GLN A 60 7.95 -11.91 17.63
C GLN A 60 9.26 -11.22 17.19
N TYR A 61 9.26 -10.65 15.97
CA TYR A 61 10.42 -10.01 15.41
C TYR A 61 10.31 -8.49 15.51
N GLU A 62 11.38 -7.85 15.96
CA GLU A 62 11.55 -6.41 15.90
C GLU A 62 12.60 -6.08 14.83
N PHE A 63 12.15 -5.48 13.72
CA PHE A 63 13.02 -5.15 12.60
C PHE A 63 13.36 -3.65 12.57
N ASP A 64 14.63 -3.33 12.37
CA ASP A 64 15.04 -1.99 11.96
C ASP A 64 14.74 -1.82 10.45
N LEU A 65 13.62 -1.18 10.13
CA LEU A 65 13.17 -1.00 8.75
C LEU A 65 14.13 -0.16 7.91
N LYS A 66 14.87 0.75 8.53
CA LYS A 66 15.92 1.54 7.87
C LYS A 66 17.03 0.61 7.36
N GLU A 67 17.52 -0.29 8.19
CA GLU A 67 18.56 -1.24 7.80
C GLU A 67 18.05 -2.24 6.75
N VAL A 68 16.82 -2.71 6.87
CA VAL A 68 16.18 -3.57 5.85
C VAL A 68 16.10 -2.86 4.50
N ALA A 69 15.62 -1.63 4.46
CA ALA A 69 15.51 -0.83 3.23
C ALA A 69 16.91 -0.56 2.64
N GLU A 70 17.92 -0.30 3.47
CA GLU A 70 19.30 -0.09 3.04
C GLU A 70 19.90 -1.34 2.37
N VAL A 71 19.66 -2.52 2.92
CA VAL A 71 20.09 -3.79 2.30
C VAL A 71 19.37 -4.02 0.97
N TRP A 72 18.06 -3.83 0.94
CA TRP A 72 17.25 -4.10 -0.25
C TRP A 72 17.60 -3.18 -1.42
N ARG A 73 17.83 -1.89 -1.16
CA ARG A 73 18.16 -0.95 -2.23
C ARG A 73 19.51 -1.23 -2.89
N ARG A 74 20.47 -1.84 -2.13
CA ARG A 74 21.82 -2.10 -2.64
C ARG A 74 21.98 -3.44 -3.32
N GLY A 75 21.29 -4.47 -2.91
CA GLY A 75 21.58 -5.83 -3.32
C GLY A 75 20.39 -6.75 -3.46
N SER A 76 19.20 -6.25 -3.79
CA SER A 76 18.04 -7.09 -4.04
C SER A 76 17.41 -6.84 -5.42
N VAL A 77 16.58 -7.79 -5.86
CA VAL A 77 15.85 -7.70 -7.14
C VAL A 77 14.83 -6.55 -7.17
N ILE A 78 14.40 -6.05 -6.01
CA ILE A 78 13.48 -4.90 -5.89
C ILE A 78 14.21 -3.56 -5.78
N GLY A 79 15.54 -3.55 -5.92
CA GLY A 79 16.33 -2.33 -5.93
C GLY A 79 15.82 -1.35 -6.98
N SER A 80 15.60 -0.09 -6.59
CA SER A 80 15.01 0.95 -7.44
C SER A 80 15.23 2.32 -6.85
N TRP A 81 15.08 3.38 -7.65
CA TRP A 81 15.12 4.74 -7.12
C TRP A 81 14.04 5.00 -6.06
N LEU A 82 12.85 4.42 -6.21
CA LEU A 82 11.81 4.50 -5.16
C LEU A 82 12.29 3.92 -3.83
N LEU A 83 13.01 2.81 -3.87
CA LEU A 83 13.56 2.20 -2.66
C LEU A 83 14.73 3.00 -2.09
N ASP A 84 15.56 3.65 -2.92
CA ASP A 84 16.57 4.61 -2.46
C ASP A 84 15.93 5.76 -1.68
N LEU A 85 14.86 6.34 -2.22
CA LEU A 85 14.10 7.42 -1.56
C LEU A 85 13.44 6.93 -0.26
N THR A 86 12.93 5.70 -0.23
CA THR A 86 12.36 5.10 0.97
C THR A 86 13.41 4.92 2.06
N ALA A 87 14.58 4.40 1.72
CA ALA A 87 15.69 4.24 2.66
C ALA A 87 16.16 5.59 3.22
N ALA A 88 16.24 6.63 2.38
CA ALA A 88 16.59 7.98 2.82
C ALA A 88 15.54 8.55 3.79
N ALA A 89 14.26 8.38 3.50
CA ALA A 89 13.18 8.84 4.38
C ALA A 89 13.21 8.15 5.75
N LEU A 90 13.39 6.82 5.79
CA LEU A 90 13.49 6.04 7.03
C LEU A 90 14.78 6.34 7.82
N LEU A 91 15.86 6.75 7.15
CA LEU A 91 17.08 7.20 7.81
C LEU A 91 16.86 8.53 8.55
N GLU A 92 16.12 9.45 7.92
CA GLU A 92 15.82 10.77 8.49
C GLU A 92 14.78 10.69 9.61
N ASP A 93 13.72 9.91 9.40
CA ASP A 93 12.59 9.77 10.31
C ASP A 93 12.10 8.30 10.30
N PRO A 94 12.62 7.44 11.20
CA PRO A 94 12.27 6.01 11.23
C PRO A 94 10.78 5.70 11.47
N GLN A 95 10.04 6.64 12.07
CA GLN A 95 8.61 6.50 12.32
C GLN A 95 7.75 7.20 11.26
N LEU A 96 8.35 8.02 10.40
CA LEU A 96 7.68 8.86 9.40
C LEU A 96 6.61 9.79 10.01
N ASP A 97 6.85 10.27 11.23
CA ASP A 97 5.88 11.04 12.04
C ASP A 97 5.49 12.39 11.41
N LYS A 98 6.34 12.91 10.52
CA LYS A 98 6.04 14.14 9.76
C LYS A 98 4.98 13.96 8.67
N PHE A 99 4.57 12.72 8.35
CA PHE A 99 3.59 12.40 7.30
C PHE A 99 2.27 11.90 7.91
N LYS A 100 1.16 12.39 7.38
CA LYS A 100 -0.19 12.00 7.83
C LYS A 100 -0.71 10.69 7.21
N GLY A 101 -0.03 10.17 6.18
CA GLY A 101 -0.48 8.99 5.45
C GLY A 101 -1.54 9.27 4.38
N GLU A 102 -1.83 10.54 4.08
CA GLU A 102 -2.74 10.93 3.00
C GLU A 102 -1.97 10.98 1.67
N VAL A 103 -2.28 10.07 0.75
CA VAL A 103 -1.57 9.93 -0.52
C VAL A 103 -2.39 10.48 -1.67
N SER A 104 -1.96 11.62 -2.22
CA SER A 104 -2.60 12.21 -3.39
C SER A 104 -2.30 11.44 -4.67
N ASP A 105 -3.16 11.59 -5.67
CA ASP A 105 -2.93 11.17 -7.05
C ASP A 105 -2.93 12.38 -7.98
N SER A 106 -2.01 12.40 -8.95
CA SER A 106 -1.85 13.50 -9.91
C SER A 106 -2.65 13.30 -11.22
N GLY A 107 -3.43 12.21 -11.29
CA GLY A 107 -4.27 11.88 -12.42
C GLY A 107 -3.73 10.76 -13.32
N GLU A 108 -2.42 10.58 -13.43
CA GLU A 108 -1.81 9.60 -14.35
C GLU A 108 -2.24 8.16 -14.02
N GLY A 109 -2.37 7.81 -12.72
CA GLY A 109 -2.88 6.52 -12.31
C GLY A 109 -4.33 6.30 -12.75
N ARG A 110 -5.18 7.33 -12.68
CA ARG A 110 -6.57 7.28 -13.18
C ARG A 110 -6.60 7.05 -14.68
N TRP A 111 -5.83 7.84 -15.43
CA TRP A 111 -5.81 7.73 -16.89
C TRP A 111 -5.25 6.39 -17.35
N THR A 112 -4.26 5.83 -16.64
CA THR A 112 -3.75 4.49 -16.92
C THR A 112 -4.82 3.41 -16.73
N VAL A 113 -5.60 3.49 -15.63
CA VAL A 113 -6.70 2.55 -15.40
C VAL A 113 -7.80 2.71 -16.44
N LEU A 114 -8.16 3.95 -16.81
CA LEU A 114 -9.15 4.20 -17.87
C LEU A 114 -8.67 3.65 -19.22
N ALA A 115 -7.40 3.85 -19.57
CA ALA A 115 -6.83 3.28 -20.79
C ALA A 115 -6.91 1.75 -20.78
N ALA A 116 -6.59 1.10 -19.67
CA ALA A 116 -6.71 -0.36 -19.54
C ALA A 116 -8.16 -0.85 -19.74
N VAL A 117 -9.16 -0.10 -19.26
CA VAL A 117 -10.59 -0.39 -19.51
C VAL A 117 -10.92 -0.25 -20.98
N ASP A 118 -10.54 0.87 -21.60
CA ASP A 118 -10.83 1.16 -23.02
C ASP A 118 -10.17 0.13 -23.96
N GLU A 119 -8.97 -0.32 -23.60
CA GLU A 119 -8.21 -1.34 -24.33
C GLU A 119 -8.65 -2.78 -24.00
N SER A 120 -9.55 -2.97 -23.03
CA SER A 120 -9.94 -4.30 -22.52
C SER A 120 -8.77 -5.12 -21.97
N VAL A 121 -7.80 -4.46 -21.32
CA VAL A 121 -6.60 -5.06 -20.73
C VAL A 121 -6.73 -5.12 -19.21
N PRO A 122 -6.46 -6.26 -18.56
CA PRO A 122 -6.53 -6.35 -17.10
C PRO A 122 -5.37 -5.60 -16.44
N ALA A 123 -5.69 -4.75 -15.47
CA ALA A 123 -4.70 -3.99 -14.68
C ALA A 123 -5.02 -4.00 -13.16
N PRO A 124 -5.17 -5.19 -12.52
CA PRO A 124 -5.63 -5.27 -11.13
C PRO A 124 -4.67 -4.61 -10.15
N VAL A 125 -3.36 -4.74 -10.33
CA VAL A 125 -2.34 -4.16 -9.43
C VAL A 125 -2.38 -2.64 -9.46
N ILE A 126 -2.40 -2.04 -10.64
CA ILE A 126 -2.45 -0.57 -10.81
C ILE A 126 -3.78 -0.01 -10.27
N SER A 127 -4.89 -0.69 -10.55
CA SER A 127 -6.21 -0.30 -10.05
C SER A 127 -6.25 -0.34 -8.51
N SER A 128 -5.76 -1.41 -7.90
CA SER A 128 -5.70 -1.55 -6.44
C SER A 128 -4.85 -0.44 -5.81
N ALA A 129 -3.68 -0.15 -6.38
CA ALA A 129 -2.80 0.91 -5.90
C ALA A 129 -3.44 2.31 -6.01
N LEU A 130 -4.20 2.57 -7.08
CA LEU A 130 -4.97 3.81 -7.23
C LEU A 130 -6.05 3.94 -6.15
N PHE A 131 -6.85 2.89 -5.94
CA PHE A 131 -7.94 2.91 -4.96
C PHE A 131 -7.43 2.97 -3.51
N SER A 132 -6.26 2.40 -3.23
CA SER A 132 -5.57 2.56 -1.95
C SER A 132 -5.30 4.03 -1.63
N ARG A 133 -4.92 4.85 -2.64
CA ARG A 133 -4.76 6.30 -2.46
C ARG A 133 -6.07 7.01 -2.14
N PHE A 134 -7.19 6.60 -2.75
CA PHE A 134 -8.50 7.15 -2.40
C PHE A 134 -8.87 6.81 -0.96
N ASN A 135 -8.67 5.55 -0.57
CA ASN A 135 -8.93 5.11 0.81
C ASN A 135 -8.07 5.85 1.84
N SER A 136 -6.80 6.14 1.53
CA SER A 136 -5.90 6.89 2.44
C SER A 136 -6.38 8.32 2.75
N ARG A 137 -7.25 8.88 1.94
CA ARG A 137 -7.85 10.21 2.11
C ARG A 137 -9.26 10.19 2.72
N GLY A 138 -9.69 9.05 3.23
CA GLY A 138 -11.01 8.91 3.88
C GLY A 138 -12.17 8.58 2.94
N GLU A 139 -11.95 8.44 1.63
CA GLU A 139 -13.03 8.19 0.66
C GLU A 139 -13.71 6.81 0.83
N GLY A 140 -13.14 5.92 1.64
CA GLY A 140 -13.72 4.63 2.00
C GLY A 140 -14.54 4.63 3.30
N GLU A 141 -14.60 5.73 4.05
CA GLU A 141 -15.20 5.78 5.39
C GLU A 141 -16.67 5.35 5.42
N PHE A 142 -17.48 5.87 4.50
CA PHE A 142 -18.90 5.51 4.45
C PHE A 142 -19.11 4.02 4.15
N ALA A 143 -18.32 3.44 3.23
CA ALA A 143 -18.41 2.02 2.93
C ALA A 143 -18.05 1.17 4.16
N ALA A 144 -17.03 1.55 4.92
CA ALA A 144 -16.67 0.89 6.17
C ALA A 144 -17.81 0.97 7.21
N LYS A 145 -18.44 2.13 7.36
CA LYS A 145 -19.63 2.31 8.23
C LYS A 145 -20.80 1.42 7.83
N VAL A 146 -21.06 1.29 6.53
CA VAL A 146 -22.14 0.40 6.02
C VAL A 146 -21.82 -1.06 6.36
N MET A 147 -20.59 -1.51 6.19
CA MET A 147 -20.18 -2.88 6.56
C MET A 147 -20.33 -3.13 8.07
N SER A 148 -19.95 -2.17 8.89
CA SER A 148 -20.12 -2.25 10.35
C SER A 148 -21.59 -2.32 10.75
N ALA A 149 -22.42 -1.46 10.16
CA ALA A 149 -23.87 -1.47 10.40
C ALA A 149 -24.50 -2.82 10.00
N MET A 150 -24.14 -3.39 8.85
CA MET A 150 -24.63 -4.71 8.44
C MET A 150 -24.24 -5.79 9.46
N ARG A 151 -22.99 -5.79 9.96
CA ARG A 151 -22.55 -6.75 10.99
C ARG A 151 -23.34 -6.60 12.28
N TYR A 152 -23.67 -5.39 12.68
CA TYR A 152 -24.50 -5.13 13.85
C TYR A 152 -25.92 -5.68 13.65
N GLU A 153 -26.55 -5.38 12.52
CA GLU A 153 -27.94 -5.77 12.26
C GLU A 153 -28.15 -7.29 12.16
N PHE A 154 -27.22 -8.04 11.56
CA PHE A 154 -27.38 -9.49 11.43
C PHE A 154 -26.84 -10.29 12.61
N GLY A 155 -25.92 -9.75 13.42
CA GLY A 155 -25.21 -10.52 14.44
C GLY A 155 -25.05 -9.80 15.78
N GLY A 156 -25.47 -8.55 15.93
CA GLY A 156 -25.26 -7.75 17.14
C GLY A 156 -23.79 -7.43 17.41
N HIS A 157 -22.93 -7.48 16.37
CA HIS A 157 -21.48 -7.24 16.48
C HIS A 157 -21.20 -5.75 16.66
N HIS A 158 -20.67 -5.36 17.82
CA HIS A 158 -20.25 -3.99 18.10
C HIS A 158 -18.85 -3.69 17.57
N GLU A 159 -18.63 -2.44 17.16
CA GLU A 159 -17.27 -1.94 16.86
C GLU A 159 -16.42 -1.94 18.15
N LYS A 160 -15.12 -2.17 17.99
CA LYS A 160 -14.12 -2.21 19.08
C LYS A 160 -13.09 -1.13 18.89
#